data_8b62376ec19b4b8b6a57a029fd8ddc33
#
_entry.id   8b62376ec19b4b8b6a57a029fd8ddc33
#
_cell.length_a   1.000
_cell.length_b   1.000
_cell.length_c   1.000
_cell.angle_alpha   90.00
_cell.angle_beta   90.00
_cell.angle_gamma   90.00
#
_symmetry.space_group_name_H-M   'P 1'
#
loop_
_entity.id
_entity.type
_entity.pdbx_description
1 polymer ?
#
loop_
_entity_poly.entity_id
_entity_poly.type
_entity_poly.pdbx_seq_one_letter_code
_entity_poly.pdbx_strand_id
1 'polypeptide(L)'
;MSTAADRFGESAFGRRFRFGEHGTNPGRDTIAGLTTFIVMSYIIFVNPAILGFAGVEGLQDAGLPFDAVLTSTCLVAGVMTIIMGLYTNKAYAIAPGLGLNAVVAFTLVANEGLSFPEAMGLVVVEGIAITILVLAGLREAIMRAIPLELKKAIAIGIGLFIAFIGLVNSGLVTGQAGRPGQATPVDLAEFTTYPVLITVFGLVLTIALRAIGLPGDLLIGIVLTTAFATIVNYAADVYPAELGYARWPDDIFQAPDFSLVGEFSFGAFTTLPFLAAVTFAFTLFLADFFDTMGTLVGVGRQAGYLDERGDMPDIQKPLLVDSLAAAAGGAVSASSATTYIESASGVGVGGRTGWVSVVTGALFFPFMFIAPLIGMVPPQATAPALIIVGWLMISVLTEAEEDAEVAEGDPARHDPGPDSPTRLRAATPERKLAGIDFHDVAVGLSAAIVIMFMPFTFSITDGIAAGFIVYVLIRVVQGQWARVHPLMYAAAVAFTFYFLAPLLQQEFSWI
;
A
#
# COMPACT_ATOMS: atom_id res chain seq x y z
N MET A 1 10.14 -3.70 49.99
CA MET A 1 8.97 -2.93 49.46
C MET A 1 9.06 -2.98 47.95
N SER A 2 8.17 -3.71 47.28
CA SER A 2 8.13 -3.69 45.79
C SER A 2 7.76 -2.29 45.33
N THR A 3 8.52 -1.76 44.37
CA THR A 3 8.25 -0.45 43.82
C THR A 3 6.91 -0.45 43.05
N ALA A 4 6.31 0.70 42.80
CA ALA A 4 5.09 0.79 41.96
C ALA A 4 5.32 0.18 40.56
N ALA A 5 6.56 0.25 40.06
CA ALA A 5 6.97 -0.36 38.79
C ALA A 5 6.94 -1.89 38.86
N ASP A 6 7.37 -2.52 39.97
CA ASP A 6 7.34 -3.97 40.16
C ASP A 6 5.88 -4.48 40.17
N ARG A 7 5.01 -3.82 40.92
CA ARG A 7 3.57 -4.15 40.98
C ARG A 7 2.86 -3.97 39.67
N PHE A 8 3.28 -3.00 38.85
CA PHE A 8 2.72 -2.81 37.51
C PHE A 8 3.16 -3.92 36.56
N GLY A 9 4.45 -4.34 36.61
CA GLY A 9 4.97 -5.46 35.83
C GLY A 9 4.27 -6.81 36.15
N GLU A 10 3.85 -6.98 37.41
CA GLU A 10 3.11 -8.17 37.89
C GLU A 10 1.62 -8.16 37.50
N SER A 11 1.07 -7.02 37.07
CA SER A 11 -0.31 -6.95 36.57
C SER A 11 -0.52 -7.80 35.33
N ALA A 12 -1.76 -8.25 35.06
CA ALA A 12 -2.09 -9.00 33.85
C ALA A 12 -1.72 -8.20 32.58
N PHE A 13 -1.88 -6.89 32.63
CA PHE A 13 -1.52 -5.95 31.57
C PHE A 13 0.01 -5.88 31.36
N GLY A 14 0.79 -5.69 32.44
CA GLY A 14 2.25 -5.66 32.36
C GLY A 14 2.84 -6.98 31.85
N ARG A 15 2.29 -8.12 32.31
CA ARG A 15 2.70 -9.45 31.84
C ARG A 15 2.37 -9.68 30.36
N ARG A 16 1.25 -9.12 29.85
CA ARG A 16 0.84 -9.29 28.45
C ARG A 16 1.77 -8.57 27.51
N PHE A 17 2.13 -7.32 27.79
CA PHE A 17 2.92 -6.49 26.89
C PHE A 17 4.42 -6.50 27.18
N ARG A 18 4.86 -6.93 28.38
CA ARG A 18 6.28 -7.08 28.77
C ARG A 18 7.10 -5.81 28.53
N PHE A 19 6.56 -4.65 28.89
CA PHE A 19 7.19 -3.35 28.59
C PHE A 19 8.66 -3.26 29.01
N GLY A 20 9.01 -3.78 30.19
CA GLY A 20 10.38 -3.75 30.72
C GLY A 20 11.36 -4.56 29.87
N GLU A 21 10.94 -5.73 29.35
CA GLU A 21 11.78 -6.56 28.48
C GLU A 21 12.07 -5.86 27.14
N HIS A 22 11.15 -5.03 26.67
CA HIS A 22 11.27 -4.27 25.43
C HIS A 22 11.82 -2.84 25.61
N GLY A 23 12.29 -2.48 26.81
CA GLY A 23 12.89 -1.17 27.08
C GLY A 23 11.94 0.03 26.92
N THR A 24 10.63 -0.17 27.14
CA THR A 24 9.59 0.85 26.99
C THR A 24 8.69 0.89 28.24
N ASN A 25 7.64 1.71 28.19
CA ASN A 25 6.61 1.82 29.21
C ASN A 25 5.25 2.14 28.57
N PRO A 26 4.12 1.94 29.28
CA PRO A 26 2.78 2.17 28.73
C PRO A 26 2.55 3.58 28.19
N GLY A 27 3.08 4.61 28.88
CA GLY A 27 2.92 5.99 28.45
C GLY A 27 3.62 6.26 27.11
N ARG A 28 4.86 5.76 26.97
CA ARG A 28 5.63 5.90 25.74
C ARG A 28 4.96 5.15 24.57
N ASP A 29 4.51 3.93 24.81
CA ASP A 29 3.81 3.15 23.79
C ASP A 29 2.43 3.74 23.43
N THR A 30 1.75 4.41 24.38
CA THR A 30 0.51 5.15 24.09
C THR A 30 0.78 6.34 23.18
N ILE A 31 1.84 7.13 23.45
CA ILE A 31 2.26 8.24 22.58
C ILE A 31 2.65 7.69 21.19
N ALA A 32 3.36 6.58 21.15
CA ALA A 32 3.74 5.92 19.92
C ALA A 32 2.51 5.46 19.10
N GLY A 33 1.50 4.89 19.77
CA GLY A 33 0.24 4.51 19.13
C GLY A 33 -0.54 5.69 18.57
N LEU A 34 -0.59 6.80 19.31
CA LEU A 34 -1.18 8.05 18.83
C LEU A 34 -0.40 8.59 17.62
N THR A 35 0.94 8.55 17.64
CA THR A 35 1.78 8.99 16.52
C THR A 35 1.54 8.13 15.28
N THR A 36 1.52 6.81 15.42
CA THR A 36 1.20 5.90 14.30
C THR A 36 -0.19 6.21 13.73
N PHE A 37 -1.21 6.37 14.59
CA PHE A 37 -2.55 6.70 14.15
C PHE A 37 -2.58 8.01 13.35
N ILE A 38 -1.98 9.08 13.86
CA ILE A 38 -1.97 10.40 13.19
C ILE A 38 -1.31 10.28 11.80
N VAL A 39 -0.21 9.53 11.68
CA VAL A 39 0.53 9.40 10.40
C VAL A 39 -0.24 8.56 9.38
N MET A 40 -0.95 7.51 9.81
CA MET A 40 -1.68 6.61 8.90
C MET A 40 -3.16 6.96 8.72
N SER A 41 -3.72 7.88 9.50
CA SER A 41 -5.17 8.18 9.48
C SER A 41 -5.66 8.83 8.18
N TYR A 42 -4.76 9.25 7.30
CA TYR A 42 -5.12 9.70 5.95
C TYR A 42 -5.91 8.62 5.17
N ILE A 43 -5.76 7.33 5.51
CA ILE A 43 -6.50 6.23 4.88
C ILE A 43 -8.02 6.34 5.08
N ILE A 44 -8.45 6.97 6.17
CA ILE A 44 -9.87 7.24 6.48
C ILE A 44 -10.53 8.08 5.37
N PHE A 45 -9.75 8.94 4.73
CA PHE A 45 -10.20 9.79 3.63
C PHE A 45 -9.94 9.14 2.26
N VAL A 46 -8.77 8.54 2.11
CA VAL A 46 -8.27 8.07 0.81
C VAL A 46 -8.94 6.78 0.37
N ASN A 47 -9.20 5.82 1.27
CA ASN A 47 -9.84 4.57 0.88
C ASN A 47 -11.27 4.75 0.37
N PRO A 48 -12.16 5.49 1.08
CA PRO A 48 -13.48 5.80 0.54
C PRO A 48 -13.43 6.58 -0.78
N ALA A 49 -12.45 7.48 -0.95
CA ALA A 49 -12.29 8.22 -2.19
C ALA A 49 -11.91 7.33 -3.37
N ILE A 50 -11.04 6.32 -3.16
CA ILE A 50 -10.64 5.38 -4.23
C ILE A 50 -11.79 4.43 -4.58
N LEU A 51 -12.39 3.76 -3.60
CA LEU A 51 -13.46 2.78 -3.84
C LEU A 51 -14.79 3.43 -4.23
N GLY A 52 -14.98 4.71 -3.91
CA GLY A 52 -16.11 5.53 -4.35
C GLY A 52 -15.88 6.23 -5.68
N PHE A 53 -14.75 6.03 -6.36
CA PHE A 53 -14.35 6.74 -7.58
C PHE A 53 -14.44 8.26 -7.48
N ALA A 54 -14.11 8.82 -6.31
CA ALA A 54 -14.15 10.26 -6.10
C ALA A 54 -13.21 11.00 -7.07
N GLY A 55 -13.73 11.96 -7.81
CA GLY A 55 -12.99 12.72 -8.82
C GLY A 55 -12.79 12.00 -10.16
N VAL A 56 -13.33 10.79 -10.34
CA VAL A 56 -13.27 10.06 -11.61
C VAL A 56 -14.52 10.31 -12.42
N GLU A 57 -14.41 11.10 -13.48
CA GLU A 57 -15.55 11.47 -14.32
C GLU A 57 -16.18 10.23 -15.00
N GLY A 58 -17.48 10.08 -14.85
CA GLY A 58 -18.26 8.99 -15.45
C GLY A 58 -18.28 7.67 -14.67
N LEU A 59 -17.56 7.54 -13.55
CA LEU A 59 -17.57 6.33 -12.70
C LEU A 59 -18.16 6.57 -11.31
N GLN A 60 -18.55 7.80 -10.97
CA GLN A 60 -19.01 8.12 -9.62
C GLN A 60 -20.24 7.31 -9.17
N ASP A 61 -21.17 7.07 -10.11
CA ASP A 61 -22.38 6.27 -9.82
C ASP A 61 -22.09 4.76 -9.65
N ALA A 62 -20.94 4.29 -10.12
CA ALA A 62 -20.51 2.90 -10.00
C ALA A 62 -19.71 2.66 -8.71
N GLY A 63 -19.33 3.71 -7.99
CA GLY A 63 -18.54 3.62 -6.76
C GLY A 63 -19.34 3.10 -5.57
N LEU A 64 -18.61 2.60 -4.56
CA LEU A 64 -19.23 2.23 -3.29
C LEU A 64 -19.64 3.48 -2.50
N PRO A 65 -20.71 3.39 -1.68
CA PRO A 65 -21.14 4.49 -0.82
C PRO A 65 -20.03 4.91 0.16
N PHE A 66 -19.73 6.21 0.21
CA PHE A 66 -18.65 6.76 1.01
C PHE A 66 -18.73 6.36 2.49
N ASP A 67 -19.90 6.51 3.11
CA ASP A 67 -20.13 6.25 4.54
C ASP A 67 -19.92 4.78 4.90
N ALA A 68 -20.35 3.89 4.03
CA ALA A 68 -20.21 2.45 4.20
C ALA A 68 -18.73 2.01 4.04
N VAL A 69 -18.01 2.55 3.06
CA VAL A 69 -16.57 2.29 2.88
C VAL A 69 -15.76 2.87 4.05
N LEU A 70 -16.10 4.06 4.53
CA LEU A 70 -15.47 4.65 5.71
C LEU A 70 -15.64 3.75 6.94
N THR A 71 -16.86 3.26 7.17
CA THR A 71 -17.18 2.34 8.27
C THR A 71 -16.36 1.06 8.14
N SER A 72 -16.35 0.42 6.98
CA SER A 72 -15.58 -0.80 6.70
C SER A 72 -14.07 -0.58 6.89
N THR A 73 -13.56 0.55 6.40
CA THR A 73 -12.13 0.94 6.56
C THR A 73 -11.75 1.04 8.03
N CYS A 74 -12.51 1.82 8.81
CA CYS A 74 -12.25 2.01 10.23
C CYS A 74 -12.44 0.70 11.03
N LEU A 75 -13.42 -0.12 10.66
CA LEU A 75 -13.69 -1.41 11.29
C LEU A 75 -12.50 -2.36 11.10
N VAL A 76 -12.07 -2.60 9.85
CA VAL A 76 -10.99 -3.54 9.60
C VAL A 76 -9.65 -3.02 10.13
N ALA A 77 -9.35 -1.73 9.92
CA ALA A 77 -8.13 -1.12 10.45
C ALA A 77 -8.09 -1.19 11.98
N GLY A 78 -9.19 -0.83 12.65
CA GLY A 78 -9.30 -0.88 14.10
C GLY A 78 -9.15 -2.29 14.66
N VAL A 79 -9.98 -3.22 14.20
CA VAL A 79 -10.02 -4.60 14.72
C VAL A 79 -8.72 -5.34 14.44
N MET A 80 -8.23 -5.31 13.19
CA MET A 80 -7.05 -6.09 12.81
C MET A 80 -5.76 -5.53 13.40
N THR A 81 -5.65 -4.21 13.56
CA THR A 81 -4.53 -3.59 14.27
C THR A 81 -4.52 -3.97 15.76
N ILE A 82 -5.69 -4.02 16.43
CA ILE A 82 -5.78 -4.49 17.82
C ILE A 82 -5.38 -5.97 17.91
N ILE A 83 -5.88 -6.82 17.00
CA ILE A 83 -5.51 -8.24 16.95
C ILE A 83 -4.00 -8.39 16.73
N MET A 84 -3.41 -7.61 15.82
CA MET A 84 -1.96 -7.60 15.59
C MET A 84 -1.21 -7.30 16.90
N GLY A 85 -1.58 -6.26 17.63
CA GLY A 85 -0.97 -5.92 18.92
C GLY A 85 -1.16 -7.00 19.99
N LEU A 86 -2.39 -7.50 20.13
CA LEU A 86 -2.72 -8.51 21.14
C LEU A 86 -2.11 -9.88 20.83
N TYR A 87 -2.06 -10.31 19.58
CA TYR A 87 -1.57 -11.63 19.22
C TYR A 87 -0.04 -11.70 19.13
N THR A 88 0.58 -10.68 18.49
CA THR A 88 2.01 -10.69 18.19
C THR A 88 2.88 -9.98 19.24
N ASN A 89 2.29 -9.08 20.02
CA ASN A 89 2.98 -8.13 20.89
C ASN A 89 4.00 -7.26 20.14
N LYS A 90 3.72 -6.90 18.89
CA LYS A 90 4.57 -6.05 18.05
C LYS A 90 3.83 -4.77 17.65
N ALA A 91 4.57 -3.68 17.43
CA ALA A 91 4.06 -2.36 17.11
C ALA A 91 3.77 -2.18 15.62
N TYR A 92 2.93 -3.03 15.05
CA TYR A 92 2.47 -2.94 13.67
C TYR A 92 1.02 -2.49 13.60
N ALA A 93 0.69 -1.62 12.66
CA ALA A 93 -0.67 -1.21 12.34
C ALA A 93 -1.09 -1.75 10.98
N ILE A 94 -2.35 -2.07 10.84
CA ILE A 94 -2.97 -2.63 9.63
C ILE A 94 -4.06 -1.69 9.14
N ALA A 95 -4.14 -1.49 7.83
CA ALA A 95 -5.27 -0.82 7.18
C ALA A 95 -5.38 -1.26 5.71
N PRO A 96 -6.46 -0.90 4.98
CA PRO A 96 -6.59 -1.18 3.56
C PRO A 96 -5.41 -0.67 2.74
N GLY A 97 -4.77 -1.55 1.95
CA GLY A 97 -3.57 -1.27 1.18
C GLY A 97 -3.87 -0.40 -0.05
N LEU A 98 -3.25 0.77 -0.18
CA LEU A 98 -3.56 1.72 -1.26
C LEU A 98 -3.36 1.16 -2.66
N GLY A 99 -2.29 0.39 -2.88
CA GLY A 99 -2.05 -0.27 -4.16
C GLY A 99 -3.13 -1.29 -4.50
N LEU A 100 -3.54 -2.08 -3.50
CA LEU A 100 -4.56 -3.11 -3.65
C LEU A 100 -5.96 -2.50 -3.86
N ASN A 101 -6.26 -1.40 -3.17
CA ASN A 101 -7.50 -0.63 -3.38
C ASN A 101 -7.62 -0.16 -4.83
N ALA A 102 -6.51 0.31 -5.39
CA ALA A 102 -6.46 0.75 -6.78
C ALA A 102 -6.64 -0.40 -7.77
N VAL A 103 -6.09 -1.59 -7.50
CA VAL A 103 -6.35 -2.80 -8.30
C VAL A 103 -7.84 -3.14 -8.27
N VAL A 104 -8.44 -3.16 -7.08
CA VAL A 104 -9.87 -3.46 -6.94
C VAL A 104 -10.73 -2.46 -7.71
N ALA A 105 -10.56 -1.16 -7.47
CA ALA A 105 -11.39 -0.12 -8.07
C ALA A 105 -11.14 0.00 -9.59
N PHE A 106 -9.90 0.20 -9.99
CA PHE A 106 -9.61 0.58 -11.37
C PHE A 106 -9.38 -0.63 -12.28
N THR A 107 -8.64 -1.64 -11.84
CA THR A 107 -8.40 -2.81 -12.69
C THR A 107 -9.61 -3.73 -12.72
N LEU A 108 -10.09 -4.21 -11.55
CA LEU A 108 -11.13 -5.23 -11.51
C LEU A 108 -12.52 -4.67 -11.82
N VAL A 109 -12.88 -3.52 -11.23
CA VAL A 109 -14.23 -2.96 -11.42
C VAL A 109 -14.31 -2.10 -12.67
N ALA A 110 -13.44 -1.08 -12.80
CA ALA A 110 -13.57 -0.14 -13.91
C ALA A 110 -13.15 -0.72 -15.28
N ASN A 111 -12.04 -1.50 -15.34
CA ASN A 111 -11.53 -2.02 -16.61
C ASN A 111 -12.11 -3.40 -16.96
N GLU A 112 -12.15 -4.34 -16.02
CA GLU A 112 -12.63 -5.70 -16.26
C GLU A 112 -14.16 -5.82 -16.12
N GLY A 113 -14.84 -4.80 -15.60
CA GLY A 113 -16.29 -4.74 -15.49
C GLY A 113 -16.90 -5.64 -14.41
N LEU A 114 -16.08 -6.09 -13.43
CA LEU A 114 -16.60 -6.82 -12.28
C LEU A 114 -17.43 -5.91 -11.39
N SER A 115 -18.44 -6.47 -10.74
CA SER A 115 -19.08 -5.79 -9.61
C SER A 115 -18.13 -5.72 -8.41
N PHE A 116 -18.31 -4.73 -7.53
CA PHE A 116 -17.51 -4.66 -6.29
C PHE A 116 -17.58 -5.94 -5.44
N PRO A 117 -18.73 -6.58 -5.23
CA PRO A 117 -18.79 -7.85 -4.51
C PRO A 117 -17.93 -8.95 -5.15
N GLU A 118 -17.86 -9.03 -6.49
CA GLU A 118 -17.02 -10.01 -7.20
C GLU A 118 -15.54 -9.70 -7.03
N ALA A 119 -15.16 -8.44 -7.16
CA ALA A 119 -13.78 -8.00 -6.93
C ALA A 119 -13.34 -8.23 -5.47
N MET A 120 -14.20 -7.97 -4.49
CA MET A 120 -13.93 -8.25 -3.08
C MET A 120 -13.84 -9.75 -2.79
N GLY A 121 -14.59 -10.58 -3.53
CA GLY A 121 -14.43 -12.04 -3.48
C GLY A 121 -13.04 -12.53 -3.88
N LEU A 122 -12.40 -11.90 -4.88
CA LEU A 122 -11.02 -12.18 -5.25
C LEU A 122 -10.05 -11.81 -4.12
N VAL A 123 -10.29 -10.69 -3.43
CA VAL A 123 -9.50 -10.29 -2.26
C VAL A 123 -9.64 -11.30 -1.11
N VAL A 124 -10.84 -11.80 -0.87
CA VAL A 124 -11.04 -12.87 0.14
C VAL A 124 -10.27 -14.14 -0.22
N VAL A 125 -10.30 -14.53 -1.50
CA VAL A 125 -9.55 -15.71 -2.00
C VAL A 125 -8.05 -15.50 -1.85
N GLU A 126 -7.54 -14.32 -2.18
CA GLU A 126 -6.15 -13.94 -1.99
C GLU A 126 -5.73 -14.08 -0.52
N GLY A 127 -6.45 -13.44 0.42
CA GLY A 127 -6.14 -13.49 1.84
C GLY A 127 -6.19 -14.91 2.42
N ILE A 128 -7.14 -15.73 1.98
CA ILE A 128 -7.20 -17.16 2.35
C ILE A 128 -5.99 -17.91 1.79
N ALA A 129 -5.61 -17.67 0.54
CA ALA A 129 -4.46 -18.30 -0.08
C ALA A 129 -3.16 -17.96 0.66
N ILE A 130 -2.94 -16.69 1.03
CA ILE A 130 -1.79 -16.27 1.84
C ILE A 130 -1.82 -16.97 3.21
N THR A 131 -2.98 -17.01 3.87
CA THR A 131 -3.15 -17.68 5.16
C THR A 131 -2.73 -19.16 5.09
N ILE A 132 -3.20 -19.89 4.07
CA ILE A 132 -2.84 -21.30 3.87
C ILE A 132 -1.32 -21.44 3.66
N LEU A 133 -0.71 -20.58 2.85
CA LEU A 133 0.74 -20.61 2.58
C LEU A 133 1.58 -20.31 3.83
N VAL A 134 1.13 -19.35 4.66
CA VAL A 134 1.79 -19.02 5.93
C VAL A 134 1.72 -20.21 6.90
N LEU A 135 0.53 -20.83 7.02
CA LEU A 135 0.33 -22.01 7.88
C LEU A 135 1.11 -23.23 7.37
N ALA A 136 1.23 -23.41 6.06
CA ALA A 136 2.00 -24.49 5.44
C ALA A 136 3.53 -24.28 5.51
N GLY A 137 4.00 -23.10 5.95
CA GLY A 137 5.43 -22.77 6.00
C GLY A 137 6.10 -22.60 4.63
N LEU A 138 5.31 -22.44 3.55
CA LEU A 138 5.81 -22.32 2.18
C LEU A 138 6.31 -20.91 1.82
N ARG A 139 6.27 -19.98 2.75
CA ARG A 139 6.68 -18.59 2.59
C ARG A 139 8.08 -18.44 1.98
N GLU A 140 9.06 -19.21 2.52
CA GLU A 140 10.43 -19.11 2.02
C GLU A 140 10.58 -19.55 0.56
N ALA A 141 9.78 -20.51 0.10
CA ALA A 141 9.79 -20.94 -1.28
C ALA A 141 9.35 -19.80 -2.24
N ILE A 142 8.32 -19.05 -1.86
CA ILE A 142 7.82 -17.92 -2.66
C ILE A 142 8.83 -16.77 -2.63
N MET A 143 9.40 -16.49 -1.46
CA MET A 143 10.43 -15.45 -1.32
C MET A 143 11.66 -15.72 -2.18
N ARG A 144 12.05 -16.98 -2.32
CA ARG A 144 13.20 -17.38 -3.16
C ARG A 144 12.85 -17.48 -4.65
N ALA A 145 11.56 -17.61 -4.99
CA ALA A 145 11.14 -17.81 -6.39
C ALA A 145 11.32 -16.57 -7.25
N ILE A 146 11.11 -15.38 -6.69
CA ILE A 146 11.15 -14.11 -7.42
C ILE A 146 12.43 -13.35 -7.06
N PRO A 147 13.20 -12.87 -8.06
CA PRO A 147 14.37 -12.05 -7.83
C PRO A 147 14.08 -10.80 -7.01
N LEU A 148 15.01 -10.42 -6.13
CA LEU A 148 14.85 -9.28 -5.22
C LEU A 148 14.59 -7.99 -6.00
N GLU A 149 15.28 -7.82 -7.11
CA GLU A 149 15.17 -6.65 -7.97
C GLU A 149 13.78 -6.49 -8.60
N LEU A 150 13.13 -7.61 -8.97
CA LEU A 150 11.75 -7.57 -9.47
C LEU A 150 10.74 -7.25 -8.36
N LYS A 151 10.98 -7.71 -7.12
CA LYS A 151 10.16 -7.31 -5.95
C LYS A 151 10.24 -5.81 -5.73
N LYS A 152 11.44 -5.23 -5.80
CA LYS A 152 11.66 -3.79 -5.69
C LYS A 152 10.99 -3.04 -6.84
N ALA A 153 11.11 -3.54 -8.07
CA ALA A 153 10.44 -2.96 -9.22
C ALA A 153 8.91 -2.94 -9.07
N ILE A 154 8.32 -4.00 -8.51
CA ILE A 154 6.87 -4.06 -8.21
C ILE A 154 6.49 -2.94 -7.24
N ALA A 155 7.20 -2.78 -6.13
CA ALA A 155 6.90 -1.74 -5.14
C ALA A 155 7.07 -0.32 -5.71
N ILE A 156 8.12 -0.07 -6.50
CA ILE A 156 8.32 1.21 -7.22
C ILE A 156 7.17 1.46 -8.20
N GLY A 157 6.79 0.43 -8.97
CA GLY A 157 5.70 0.51 -9.95
C GLY A 157 4.37 0.84 -9.29
N ILE A 158 4.04 0.18 -8.16
CA ILE A 158 2.85 0.48 -7.35
C ILE A 158 2.89 1.92 -6.83
N GLY A 159 4.04 2.37 -6.31
CA GLY A 159 4.20 3.75 -5.85
C GLY A 159 3.95 4.77 -6.95
N LEU A 160 4.53 4.58 -8.14
CA LEU A 160 4.27 5.44 -9.30
C LEU A 160 2.82 5.37 -9.78
N PHE A 161 2.19 4.20 -9.73
CA PHE A 161 0.80 4.02 -10.09
C PHE A 161 -0.13 4.82 -9.16
N ILE A 162 0.09 4.73 -7.84
CA ILE A 162 -0.67 5.50 -6.84
C ILE A 162 -0.46 7.02 -7.05
N ALA A 163 0.78 7.46 -7.28
CA ALA A 163 1.06 8.85 -7.58
C ALA A 163 0.35 9.32 -8.86
N PHE A 164 0.32 8.48 -9.90
CA PHE A 164 -0.38 8.78 -11.15
C PHE A 164 -1.89 8.89 -10.95
N ILE A 165 -2.49 8.00 -10.15
CA ILE A 165 -3.91 8.13 -9.74
C ILE A 165 -4.15 9.48 -9.07
N GLY A 166 -3.28 9.89 -8.13
CA GLY A 166 -3.36 11.19 -7.48
C GLY A 166 -3.31 12.36 -8.48
N LEU A 167 -2.42 12.29 -9.46
CA LEU A 167 -2.30 13.31 -10.52
C LEU A 167 -3.54 13.39 -11.41
N VAL A 168 -4.16 12.26 -11.75
CA VAL A 168 -5.39 12.19 -12.55
C VAL A 168 -6.60 12.66 -11.74
N ASN A 169 -6.81 12.13 -10.54
CA ASN A 169 -7.97 12.48 -9.68
C ASN A 169 -7.95 13.95 -9.23
N SER A 170 -6.76 14.54 -9.14
CA SER A 170 -6.62 15.97 -8.86
C SER A 170 -6.98 16.88 -10.04
N GLY A 171 -7.06 16.31 -11.23
CA GLY A 171 -7.17 17.06 -12.47
C GLY A 171 -5.86 17.74 -12.92
N LEU A 172 -4.71 17.43 -12.28
CA LEU A 172 -3.39 17.94 -12.73
C LEU A 172 -2.95 17.28 -14.03
N VAL A 173 -3.27 16.02 -14.22
CA VAL A 173 -3.07 15.28 -15.47
C VAL A 173 -4.43 14.97 -16.05
N THR A 174 -4.65 15.40 -17.30
CA THR A 174 -5.90 15.17 -18.03
C THR A 174 -5.69 14.21 -19.19
N GLY A 175 -6.66 13.30 -19.41
CA GLY A 175 -6.68 12.43 -20.58
C GLY A 175 -7.09 13.24 -21.82
N GLN A 176 -6.31 13.11 -22.89
CA GLN A 176 -6.58 13.78 -24.17
C GLN A 176 -6.92 12.79 -25.28
N ALA A 177 -6.95 11.50 -24.96
CA ALA A 177 -7.23 10.43 -25.90
C ALA A 177 -8.61 10.66 -26.58
N GLY A 178 -8.62 10.65 -27.92
CA GLY A 178 -9.84 10.80 -28.71
C GLY A 178 -10.30 12.23 -28.96
N ARG A 179 -9.64 13.26 -28.47
CA ARG A 179 -9.94 14.66 -28.83
C ARG A 179 -9.31 15.02 -30.18
N PRO A 180 -10.07 15.55 -31.15
CA PRO A 180 -9.55 15.94 -32.45
C PRO A 180 -8.42 16.97 -32.32
N GLY A 181 -7.28 16.71 -32.98
CA GLY A 181 -6.12 17.61 -33.02
C GLY A 181 -5.14 17.48 -31.85
N GLN A 182 -5.34 16.52 -30.94
CA GLN A 182 -4.42 16.27 -29.83
C GLN A 182 -3.54 15.06 -30.11
N ALA A 183 -2.21 15.24 -30.01
CA ALA A 183 -1.21 14.22 -30.30
C ALA A 183 -0.76 13.44 -29.05
N THR A 184 -1.01 13.97 -27.86
CA THR A 184 -0.58 13.37 -26.58
C THR A 184 -1.71 12.61 -25.91
N PRO A 185 -1.48 11.39 -25.36
CA PRO A 185 -2.50 10.65 -24.64
C PRO A 185 -2.87 11.29 -23.30
N VAL A 186 -1.94 12.03 -22.69
CA VAL A 186 -2.11 12.78 -21.44
C VAL A 186 -1.48 14.17 -21.58
N ASP A 187 -2.01 15.14 -20.86
CA ASP A 187 -1.52 16.52 -20.86
C ASP A 187 -1.61 17.11 -19.45
N LEU A 188 -0.82 18.15 -19.21
CA LEU A 188 -0.92 18.94 -17.99
C LEU A 188 -2.16 19.83 -18.07
N ALA A 189 -2.94 19.88 -17.00
CA ALA A 189 -4.13 20.70 -16.94
C ALA A 189 -3.79 22.21 -16.99
N GLU A 190 -4.74 23.01 -17.44
CA GLU A 190 -4.64 24.45 -17.34
C GLU A 190 -4.74 24.91 -15.88
N PHE A 191 -3.76 25.68 -15.41
CA PHE A 191 -3.71 26.21 -14.03
C PHE A 191 -4.68 27.39 -13.82
N THR A 192 -5.78 27.41 -14.56
CA THR A 192 -6.80 28.47 -14.51
C THR A 192 -8.05 28.07 -13.76
N THR A 193 -8.19 26.78 -13.41
CA THR A 193 -9.37 26.25 -12.71
C THR A 193 -9.16 26.17 -11.20
N TYR A 194 -10.19 26.47 -10.42
CA TYR A 194 -10.13 26.40 -8.97
C TYR A 194 -9.74 25.01 -8.44
N PRO A 195 -10.28 23.88 -8.94
CA PRO A 195 -9.87 22.56 -8.48
C PRO A 195 -8.36 22.31 -8.61
N VAL A 196 -7.76 22.66 -9.74
CA VAL A 196 -6.31 22.54 -9.97
C VAL A 196 -5.51 23.40 -8.99
N LEU A 197 -5.95 24.66 -8.76
CA LEU A 197 -5.30 25.56 -7.80
C LEU A 197 -5.39 25.03 -6.36
N ILE A 198 -6.52 24.44 -5.97
CA ILE A 198 -6.70 23.79 -4.65
C ILE A 198 -5.72 22.63 -4.51
N THR A 199 -5.58 21.78 -5.53
CA THR A 199 -4.63 20.67 -5.51
C THR A 199 -3.18 21.15 -5.42
N VAL A 200 -2.80 22.16 -6.21
CA VAL A 200 -1.44 22.73 -6.17
C VAL A 200 -1.14 23.30 -4.78
N PHE A 201 -2.08 24.05 -4.21
CA PHE A 201 -1.95 24.52 -2.83
C PHE A 201 -1.74 23.35 -1.85
N GLY A 202 -2.58 22.32 -1.92
CA GLY A 202 -2.48 21.14 -1.05
C GLY A 202 -1.15 20.40 -1.23
N LEU A 203 -0.67 20.26 -2.45
CA LEU A 203 0.59 19.59 -2.74
C LEU A 203 1.79 20.37 -2.18
N VAL A 204 1.85 21.69 -2.45
CA VAL A 204 2.91 22.56 -1.92
C VAL A 204 2.89 22.57 -0.39
N LEU A 205 1.71 22.68 0.21
CA LEU A 205 1.54 22.63 1.65
C LEU A 205 2.04 21.31 2.24
N THR A 206 1.61 20.16 1.69
CA THR A 206 2.00 18.85 2.21
C THR A 206 3.50 18.61 2.06
N ILE A 207 4.11 19.02 0.93
CA ILE A 207 5.58 18.99 0.74
C ILE A 207 6.28 19.86 1.79
N ALA A 208 5.76 21.06 2.07
CA ALA A 208 6.35 21.94 3.08
C ALA A 208 6.27 21.34 4.49
N LEU A 209 5.11 20.76 4.86
CA LEU A 209 4.93 20.08 6.14
C LEU A 209 5.89 18.88 6.29
N ARG A 210 6.05 18.10 5.22
CA ARG A 210 7.00 16.99 5.16
C ARG A 210 8.44 17.47 5.30
N ALA A 211 8.83 18.53 4.61
CA ALA A 211 10.18 19.08 4.62
C ALA A 211 10.62 19.60 6.00
N ILE A 212 9.68 20.09 6.81
CA ILE A 212 9.96 20.47 8.21
C ILE A 212 9.86 19.28 9.19
N GLY A 213 9.58 18.06 8.70
CA GLY A 213 9.53 16.86 9.51
C GLY A 213 8.33 16.77 10.46
N LEU A 214 7.19 17.39 10.12
CA LEU A 214 6.00 17.39 10.96
C LEU A 214 5.30 16.03 10.90
N PRO A 215 5.16 15.29 12.03
CA PRO A 215 4.43 14.02 12.04
C PRO A 215 2.95 14.25 11.69
N GLY A 216 2.41 13.39 10.79
CA GLY A 216 1.03 13.52 10.31
C GLY A 216 0.84 14.59 9.23
N ASP A 217 1.90 14.96 8.53
CA ASP A 217 1.91 15.90 7.42
C ASP A 217 0.83 15.63 6.37
N LEU A 218 0.55 14.35 6.04
CA LEU A 218 -0.50 13.95 5.12
C LEU A 218 -1.89 14.32 5.65
N LEU A 219 -2.20 13.95 6.90
CA LEU A 219 -3.48 14.28 7.53
C LEU A 219 -3.67 15.80 7.64
N ILE A 220 -2.65 16.50 8.13
CA ILE A 220 -2.69 17.97 8.28
C ILE A 220 -2.83 18.61 6.90
N GLY A 221 -2.12 18.10 5.90
CA GLY A 221 -2.25 18.53 4.51
C GLY A 221 -3.68 18.40 4.00
N ILE A 222 -4.33 17.26 4.19
CA ILE A 222 -5.72 17.03 3.80
C ILE A 222 -6.65 18.02 4.50
N VAL A 223 -6.54 18.14 5.84
CA VAL A 223 -7.42 19.01 6.64
C VAL A 223 -7.29 20.48 6.23
N LEU A 224 -6.05 20.98 6.11
CA LEU A 224 -5.83 22.39 5.74
C LEU A 224 -6.20 22.67 4.27
N THR A 225 -5.97 21.71 3.37
CA THR A 225 -6.42 21.86 1.96
C THR A 225 -7.94 21.83 1.87
N THR A 226 -8.63 21.01 2.66
CA THR A 226 -10.08 21.00 2.75
C THR A 226 -10.61 22.33 3.28
N ALA A 227 -9.99 22.88 4.33
CA ALA A 227 -10.36 24.20 4.85
C ALA A 227 -10.19 25.30 3.78
N PHE A 228 -9.07 25.28 3.04
CA PHE A 228 -8.87 26.18 1.91
C PHE A 228 -9.90 25.99 0.81
N ALA A 229 -10.17 24.72 0.41
CA ALA A 229 -11.20 24.39 -0.57
C ALA A 229 -12.58 24.90 -0.15
N THR A 230 -12.91 24.78 1.15
CA THR A 230 -14.17 25.29 1.71
C THR A 230 -14.28 26.81 1.56
N ILE A 231 -13.22 27.54 1.89
CA ILE A 231 -13.21 29.01 1.71
C ILE A 231 -13.40 29.37 0.23
N VAL A 232 -12.70 28.70 -0.68
CA VAL A 232 -12.81 28.95 -2.12
C VAL A 232 -14.20 28.59 -2.63
N ASN A 233 -14.78 27.48 -2.16
CA ASN A 233 -16.11 27.02 -2.57
C ASN A 233 -17.21 28.00 -2.13
N TYR A 234 -17.14 28.54 -0.92
CA TYR A 234 -18.08 29.59 -0.47
C TYR A 234 -17.95 30.89 -1.26
N ALA A 235 -16.76 31.21 -1.81
CA ALA A 235 -16.53 32.42 -2.60
C ALA A 235 -16.88 32.26 -4.09
N ALA A 236 -16.71 31.09 -4.68
CA ALA A 236 -16.76 30.85 -6.11
C ALA A 236 -17.69 29.71 -6.57
N ASP A 237 -18.35 29.01 -5.63
CA ASP A 237 -19.28 27.89 -5.89
C ASP A 237 -18.68 26.85 -6.85
N VAL A 238 -17.53 26.33 -6.45
CA VAL A 238 -16.67 25.45 -7.28
C VAL A 238 -17.25 24.04 -7.40
N TYR A 239 -17.82 23.51 -6.30
CA TYR A 239 -18.31 22.14 -6.25
C TYR A 239 -19.84 22.11 -6.31
N PRO A 240 -20.44 21.19 -7.11
CA PRO A 240 -21.87 20.94 -7.09
C PRO A 240 -22.38 20.63 -5.67
N ALA A 241 -23.54 21.18 -5.33
CA ALA A 241 -24.10 21.04 -3.98
C ALA A 241 -24.42 19.58 -3.64
N GLU A 242 -24.78 18.80 -4.64
CA GLU A 242 -25.16 17.38 -4.53
C GLU A 242 -23.99 16.49 -4.06
N LEU A 243 -22.75 16.90 -4.33
CA LEU A 243 -21.56 16.14 -3.94
C LEU A 243 -21.13 16.40 -2.48
N GLY A 244 -21.65 17.45 -1.84
CA GLY A 244 -21.32 17.79 -0.46
C GLY A 244 -19.85 18.24 -0.22
N TYR A 245 -19.01 18.27 -1.26
CA TYR A 245 -17.59 18.61 -1.11
C TYR A 245 -17.39 20.08 -0.71
N ALA A 246 -16.44 20.28 0.20
CA ALA A 246 -16.04 21.59 0.68
C ALA A 246 -17.21 22.42 1.21
N ARG A 247 -18.21 21.76 1.79
CA ARG A 247 -19.37 22.36 2.47
C ARG A 247 -19.49 21.79 3.86
N TRP A 248 -19.76 22.65 4.83
CA TRP A 248 -19.97 22.18 6.21
C TRP A 248 -21.26 21.37 6.27
N PRO A 249 -21.22 20.12 6.80
CA PRO A 249 -22.42 19.30 6.87
C PRO A 249 -23.41 19.83 7.93
N ASP A 250 -24.69 19.60 7.70
CA ASP A 250 -25.75 19.98 8.65
C ASP A 250 -25.64 19.17 9.95
N ASP A 251 -25.34 17.87 9.85
CA ASP A 251 -25.09 16.98 10.94
C ASP A 251 -23.64 16.50 10.92
N ILE A 252 -22.95 16.57 12.07
CA ILE A 252 -21.55 16.09 12.20
C ILE A 252 -21.53 14.59 12.53
N PHE A 253 -22.53 14.10 13.27
CA PHE A 253 -22.57 12.74 13.75
C PHE A 253 -23.65 11.93 13.01
N GLN A 254 -23.24 10.74 12.57
CA GLN A 254 -24.10 9.77 11.90
C GLN A 254 -23.83 8.38 12.46
N ALA A 255 -24.85 7.51 12.45
CA ALA A 255 -24.65 6.10 12.79
C ALA A 255 -23.78 5.43 11.71
N PRO A 256 -22.82 4.56 12.10
CA PRO A 256 -22.00 3.83 11.15
C PRO A 256 -22.86 2.99 10.19
N ASP A 257 -22.50 2.97 8.91
CA ASP A 257 -23.17 2.15 7.90
C ASP A 257 -22.40 0.84 7.69
N PHE A 258 -22.99 -0.26 8.12
CA PHE A 258 -22.43 -1.61 8.00
C PHE A 258 -22.95 -2.37 6.78
N SER A 259 -23.61 -1.72 5.82
CA SER A 259 -24.25 -2.37 4.66
C SER A 259 -23.27 -3.18 3.81
N LEU A 260 -21.99 -2.83 3.79
CA LEU A 260 -20.94 -3.52 3.03
C LEU A 260 -20.36 -4.75 3.75
N VAL A 261 -20.70 -4.98 5.01
CA VAL A 261 -20.17 -6.12 5.77
C VAL A 261 -20.78 -7.42 5.29
N GLY A 262 -19.96 -8.28 4.70
CA GLY A 262 -20.41 -9.55 4.09
C GLY A 262 -20.80 -9.43 2.62
N GLU A 263 -20.75 -8.25 2.03
CA GLU A 263 -21.05 -8.01 0.61
C GLU A 263 -19.85 -8.38 -0.27
N PHE A 264 -19.59 -9.69 -0.40
CA PHE A 264 -18.61 -10.22 -1.34
C PHE A 264 -19.18 -11.47 -2.04
N SER A 265 -18.67 -11.74 -3.24
CA SER A 265 -19.12 -12.84 -4.08
C SER A 265 -17.97 -13.51 -4.82
N PHE A 266 -18.01 -14.82 -4.93
CA PHE A 266 -17.06 -15.56 -5.76
C PHE A 266 -17.46 -15.60 -7.24
N GLY A 267 -18.40 -14.77 -7.67
CA GLY A 267 -18.89 -14.66 -9.04
C GLY A 267 -17.81 -14.32 -10.07
N ALA A 268 -16.71 -13.67 -9.66
CA ALA A 268 -15.58 -13.37 -10.54
C ALA A 268 -15.05 -14.60 -11.31
N PHE A 269 -15.10 -15.80 -10.71
CA PHE A 269 -14.65 -17.05 -11.36
C PHE A 269 -15.64 -17.58 -12.41
N THR A 270 -16.81 -16.96 -12.54
CA THR A 270 -17.83 -17.28 -13.56
C THR A 270 -18.06 -16.13 -14.53
N THR A 271 -17.84 -14.89 -14.09
CA THR A 271 -17.95 -13.67 -14.91
C THR A 271 -16.74 -13.51 -15.82
N LEU A 272 -15.54 -13.77 -15.27
CA LEU A 272 -14.30 -13.78 -16.05
C LEU A 272 -13.95 -15.21 -16.51
N PRO A 273 -13.12 -15.36 -17.56
CA PRO A 273 -12.45 -16.62 -17.82
C PRO A 273 -11.72 -17.11 -16.57
N PHE A 274 -11.89 -18.38 -16.21
CA PHE A 274 -11.34 -18.91 -14.94
C PHE A 274 -9.86 -18.60 -14.75
N LEU A 275 -9.06 -18.73 -15.82
CA LEU A 275 -7.63 -18.42 -15.77
C LEU A 275 -7.36 -16.93 -15.49
N ALA A 276 -8.16 -16.01 -16.03
CA ALA A 276 -8.04 -14.58 -15.77
C ALA A 276 -8.34 -14.28 -14.30
N ALA A 277 -9.44 -14.82 -13.75
CA ALA A 277 -9.77 -14.67 -12.33
C ALA A 277 -8.66 -15.20 -11.40
N VAL A 278 -8.08 -16.37 -11.71
CA VAL A 278 -6.93 -16.93 -10.98
C VAL A 278 -5.70 -16.02 -11.13
N THR A 279 -5.48 -15.44 -12.30
CA THR A 279 -4.34 -14.52 -12.55
C THR A 279 -4.49 -13.23 -11.71
N PHE A 280 -5.69 -12.66 -11.64
CA PHE A 280 -5.96 -11.49 -10.81
C PHE A 280 -5.79 -11.79 -9.32
N ALA A 281 -6.34 -12.92 -8.83
CA ALA A 281 -6.12 -13.36 -7.46
C ALA A 281 -4.63 -13.57 -7.14
N PHE A 282 -3.87 -14.13 -8.08
CA PHE A 282 -2.42 -14.31 -7.94
C PHE A 282 -1.65 -12.98 -7.95
N THR A 283 -2.09 -12.00 -8.74
CA THR A 283 -1.48 -10.66 -8.77
C THR A 283 -1.73 -9.90 -7.46
N LEU A 284 -2.96 -9.93 -6.95
CA LEU A 284 -3.29 -9.38 -5.64
C LEU A 284 -2.42 -10.02 -4.56
N PHE A 285 -2.34 -11.35 -4.57
CA PHE A 285 -1.48 -12.15 -3.68
C PHE A 285 -0.01 -11.69 -3.72
N LEU A 286 0.57 -11.51 -4.91
CA LEU A 286 1.96 -11.08 -5.03
C LEU A 286 2.15 -9.65 -4.50
N ALA A 287 1.25 -8.74 -4.86
CA ALA A 287 1.33 -7.34 -4.44
C ALA A 287 1.25 -7.22 -2.92
N ASP A 288 0.25 -7.86 -2.29
CA ASP A 288 0.05 -7.85 -0.84
C ASP A 288 1.21 -8.53 -0.10
N PHE A 289 1.61 -9.72 -0.54
CA PHE A 289 2.67 -10.48 0.10
C PHE A 289 4.00 -9.73 0.13
N PHE A 290 4.38 -9.04 -0.96
CA PHE A 290 5.64 -8.30 -0.99
C PHE A 290 5.57 -6.97 -0.26
N ASP A 291 4.44 -6.28 -0.27
CA ASP A 291 4.22 -5.06 0.51
C ASP A 291 4.34 -5.36 2.01
N THR A 292 3.60 -6.36 2.49
CA THR A 292 3.67 -6.84 3.88
C THR A 292 5.08 -7.25 4.29
N MET A 293 5.77 -8.03 3.45
CA MET A 293 7.12 -8.49 3.79
C MET A 293 8.12 -7.36 3.90
N GLY A 294 8.07 -6.39 2.98
CA GLY A 294 8.91 -5.19 3.02
C GLY A 294 8.68 -4.40 4.31
N THR A 295 7.43 -4.17 4.63
CA THR A 295 7.00 -3.42 5.83
C THR A 295 7.39 -4.13 7.12
N LEU A 296 7.09 -5.43 7.26
CA LEU A 296 7.40 -6.18 8.48
C LEU A 296 8.91 -6.20 8.77
N VAL A 297 9.73 -6.37 7.75
CA VAL A 297 11.20 -6.38 7.91
C VAL A 297 11.72 -4.97 8.18
N GLY A 298 11.28 -3.96 7.42
CA GLY A 298 11.71 -2.57 7.58
C GLY A 298 11.40 -2.00 8.96
N VAL A 299 10.13 -2.03 9.35
CA VAL A 299 9.68 -1.58 10.69
C VAL A 299 10.25 -2.47 11.80
N GLY A 300 10.34 -3.79 11.56
CA GLY A 300 10.90 -4.74 12.52
C GLY A 300 12.36 -4.48 12.83
N ARG A 301 13.16 -4.07 11.83
CA ARG A 301 14.56 -3.65 12.02
C ARG A 301 14.63 -2.42 12.92
N GLN A 302 13.85 -1.39 12.63
CA GLN A 302 13.80 -0.16 13.42
C GLN A 302 13.31 -0.41 14.86
N ALA A 303 12.38 -1.36 15.04
CA ALA A 303 11.84 -1.74 16.34
C ALA A 303 12.78 -2.65 17.16
N GLY A 304 13.85 -3.19 16.54
CA GLY A 304 14.75 -4.14 17.17
C GLY A 304 14.15 -5.54 17.32
N TYR A 305 13.27 -5.94 16.38
CA TYR A 305 12.66 -7.28 16.38
C TYR A 305 13.47 -8.33 15.62
N LEU A 306 14.53 -7.91 14.91
CA LEU A 306 15.40 -8.82 14.16
C LEU A 306 16.49 -9.39 15.06
N ASP A 307 16.89 -10.63 14.80
CA ASP A 307 18.04 -11.27 15.43
C ASP A 307 19.36 -10.82 14.78
N GLU A 308 20.48 -11.38 15.29
CA GLU A 308 21.84 -11.07 14.79
C GLU A 308 22.06 -11.47 13.31
N ARG A 309 21.19 -12.31 12.75
CA ARG A 309 21.24 -12.75 11.35
C ARG A 309 20.36 -11.89 10.44
N GLY A 310 19.61 -10.93 11.03
CA GLY A 310 18.64 -10.12 10.31
C GLY A 310 17.30 -10.83 10.06
N ASP A 311 17.08 -11.98 10.69
CA ASP A 311 15.80 -12.68 10.65
C ASP A 311 14.89 -12.22 11.78
N MET A 312 13.57 -12.19 11.52
CA MET A 312 12.59 -11.89 12.56
C MET A 312 12.10 -13.17 13.21
N PRO A 313 12.46 -13.43 14.49
CA PRO A 313 11.87 -14.53 15.24
C PRO A 313 10.34 -14.39 15.26
N ASP A 314 9.62 -15.51 15.12
CA ASP A 314 8.14 -15.52 15.14
C ASP A 314 7.44 -14.69 14.03
N ILE A 315 8.09 -14.37 12.92
CA ILE A 315 7.48 -13.59 11.81
C ILE A 315 6.19 -14.25 11.27
N GLN A 316 5.99 -15.55 11.49
CA GLN A 316 4.77 -16.24 11.12
C GLN A 316 3.52 -15.65 11.81
N LYS A 317 3.65 -15.12 13.03
CA LYS A 317 2.53 -14.53 13.76
C LYS A 317 2.02 -13.23 13.13
N PRO A 318 2.89 -12.22 12.87
CA PRO A 318 2.46 -11.03 12.13
C PRO A 318 1.90 -11.36 10.74
N LEU A 319 2.53 -12.26 9.99
CA LEU A 319 2.06 -12.66 8.66
C LEU A 319 0.70 -13.36 8.70
N LEU A 320 0.42 -14.17 9.73
CA LEU A 320 -0.89 -14.79 9.90
C LEU A 320 -1.97 -13.74 10.15
N VAL A 321 -1.71 -12.76 11.01
CA VAL A 321 -2.67 -11.69 11.27
C VAL A 321 -2.89 -10.84 10.02
N ASP A 322 -1.83 -10.53 9.30
CA ASP A 322 -1.85 -9.75 8.07
C ASP A 322 -2.67 -10.45 6.98
N SER A 323 -2.42 -11.74 6.73
CA SER A 323 -3.19 -12.51 5.74
C SER A 323 -4.67 -12.67 6.12
N LEU A 324 -4.98 -12.79 7.40
CA LEU A 324 -6.36 -12.77 7.88
C LEU A 324 -6.99 -11.38 7.73
N ALA A 325 -6.17 -10.32 7.85
CA ALA A 325 -6.64 -8.95 7.64
C ALA A 325 -6.96 -8.69 6.16
N ALA A 326 -6.18 -9.24 5.23
CA ALA A 326 -6.48 -9.20 3.80
C ALA A 326 -7.85 -9.83 3.50
N ALA A 327 -8.08 -11.06 4.00
CA ALA A 327 -9.36 -11.73 3.85
C ALA A 327 -10.52 -10.96 4.53
N ALA A 328 -10.30 -10.42 5.74
CA ALA A 328 -11.29 -9.64 6.46
C ALA A 328 -11.61 -8.33 5.73
N GLY A 329 -10.61 -7.67 5.14
CA GLY A 329 -10.78 -6.45 4.34
C GLY A 329 -11.68 -6.69 3.13
N GLY A 330 -11.44 -7.78 2.38
CA GLY A 330 -12.34 -8.21 1.31
C GLY A 330 -13.76 -8.53 1.80
N ALA A 331 -13.88 -9.23 2.94
CA ALA A 331 -15.17 -9.62 3.51
C ALA A 331 -16.02 -8.43 4.01
N VAL A 332 -15.42 -7.30 4.35
CA VAL A 332 -16.14 -6.08 4.72
C VAL A 332 -16.13 -5.01 3.62
N SER A 333 -15.73 -5.38 2.41
CA SER A 333 -15.62 -4.49 1.24
C SER A 333 -14.76 -3.23 1.47
N ALA A 334 -13.69 -3.39 2.25
CA ALA A 334 -12.67 -2.35 2.46
C ALA A 334 -11.44 -2.54 1.57
N SER A 335 -11.42 -3.56 0.68
CA SER A 335 -10.26 -4.07 -0.07
C SER A 335 -9.27 -4.83 0.82
N SER A 336 -8.16 -5.33 0.26
CA SER A 336 -7.14 -6.06 1.03
C SER A 336 -6.50 -5.15 2.09
N ALA A 337 -6.45 -5.64 3.33
CA ALA A 337 -5.85 -4.90 4.44
C ALA A 337 -4.48 -5.49 4.78
N THR A 338 -3.46 -4.66 4.82
CA THR A 338 -2.05 -5.04 4.96
C THR A 338 -1.34 -4.21 6.03
N THR A 339 -0.17 -4.68 6.47
CA THR A 339 0.65 -3.97 7.47
C THR A 339 1.25 -2.70 6.89
N TYR A 340 1.09 -1.57 7.59
CA TYR A 340 1.47 -0.23 7.16
C TYR A 340 2.87 0.16 7.59
N ILE A 341 3.65 0.73 6.65
CA ILE A 341 5.01 1.24 6.89
C ILE A 341 5.00 2.44 7.86
N GLU A 342 3.91 3.17 7.95
CA GLU A 342 3.69 4.26 8.91
C GLU A 342 3.82 3.82 10.37
N SER A 343 3.76 2.52 10.63
CA SER A 343 4.11 1.93 11.93
C SER A 343 5.52 2.33 12.39
N ALA A 344 6.42 2.60 11.44
CA ALA A 344 7.77 3.09 11.71
C ALA A 344 7.78 4.41 12.50
N SER A 345 6.78 5.27 12.32
CA SER A 345 6.69 6.55 13.02
C SER A 345 6.47 6.39 14.53
N GLY A 346 5.59 5.47 14.94
CA GLY A 346 5.41 5.13 16.35
C GLY A 346 6.62 4.43 16.94
N VAL A 347 7.25 3.53 16.18
CA VAL A 347 8.53 2.91 16.57
C VAL A 347 9.63 3.97 16.72
N GLY A 348 9.69 4.97 15.84
CA GLY A 348 10.64 6.09 15.87
C GLY A 348 10.58 6.91 17.16
N VAL A 349 9.39 7.13 17.72
CA VAL A 349 9.22 7.81 19.03
C VAL A 349 9.39 6.87 20.22
N GLY A 350 9.72 5.60 19.96
CA GLY A 350 10.14 4.61 20.96
C GLY A 350 9.09 3.60 21.36
N GLY A 351 8.04 3.43 20.59
CA GLY A 351 7.09 2.33 20.72
C GLY A 351 7.76 0.98 20.45
N ARG A 352 7.45 -0.03 21.26
CA ARG A 352 8.12 -1.34 21.14
C ARG A 352 7.20 -2.53 21.36
N THR A 353 6.01 -2.35 21.90
CA THR A 353 5.11 -3.48 22.20
C THR A 353 3.79 -3.39 21.44
N GLY A 354 3.01 -4.46 21.46
CA GLY A 354 1.69 -4.50 20.87
C GLY A 354 0.68 -3.51 21.44
N TRP A 355 1.00 -2.86 22.58
CA TRP A 355 0.17 -1.78 23.09
C TRP A 355 0.09 -0.58 22.14
N VAL A 356 1.16 -0.30 21.40
CA VAL A 356 1.16 0.70 20.31
C VAL A 356 0.02 0.40 19.33
N SER A 357 -0.05 -0.84 18.85
CA SER A 357 -1.09 -1.26 17.90
C SER A 357 -2.49 -1.23 18.50
N VAL A 358 -2.64 -1.62 19.77
CA VAL A 358 -3.95 -1.54 20.47
C VAL A 358 -4.45 -0.11 20.52
N VAL A 359 -3.60 0.83 20.87
CA VAL A 359 -3.96 2.27 20.90
C VAL A 359 -4.28 2.78 19.51
N THR A 360 -3.42 2.49 18.54
CA THR A 360 -3.64 2.89 17.14
C THR A 360 -4.97 2.38 16.61
N GLY A 361 -5.26 1.09 16.78
CA GLY A 361 -6.51 0.49 16.31
C GLY A 361 -7.76 1.05 17.00
N ALA A 362 -7.69 1.30 18.31
CA ALA A 362 -8.80 1.86 19.06
C ALA A 362 -9.21 3.26 18.58
N LEU A 363 -8.25 4.04 18.07
CA LEU A 363 -8.48 5.39 17.58
C LEU A 363 -9.23 5.45 16.24
N PHE A 364 -9.34 4.35 15.50
CA PHE A 364 -10.14 4.32 14.27
C PHE A 364 -11.66 4.34 14.53
N PHE A 365 -12.14 3.71 15.59
CA PHE A 365 -13.57 3.55 15.82
C PHE A 365 -14.39 4.85 15.94
N PRO A 366 -13.91 5.92 16.60
CA PRO A 366 -14.65 7.18 16.67
C PRO A 366 -14.94 7.79 15.30
N PHE A 367 -14.08 7.55 14.29
CA PHE A 367 -14.23 8.12 12.97
C PHE A 367 -15.39 7.53 12.17
N MET A 368 -15.88 6.34 12.54
CA MET A 368 -17.09 5.75 11.96
C MET A 368 -18.34 6.59 12.22
N PHE A 369 -18.36 7.42 13.25
CA PHE A 369 -19.50 8.22 13.66
C PHE A 369 -19.51 9.65 13.10
N ILE A 370 -18.44 10.06 12.42
CA ILE A 370 -18.30 11.41 11.86
C ILE A 370 -18.19 11.39 10.33
N ALA A 371 -18.83 10.42 9.69
CA ALA A 371 -18.82 10.25 8.25
C ALA A 371 -19.20 11.53 7.47
N PRO A 372 -20.23 12.31 7.85
CA PRO A 372 -20.56 13.54 7.15
C PRO A 372 -19.43 14.58 7.15
N LEU A 373 -18.68 14.67 8.28
CA LEU A 373 -17.55 15.59 8.36
C LEU A 373 -16.37 15.13 7.49
N ILE A 374 -16.18 13.83 7.36
CA ILE A 374 -15.12 13.26 6.53
C ILE A 374 -15.50 13.34 5.04
N GLY A 375 -16.77 13.14 4.72
CA GLY A 375 -17.31 13.19 3.35
C GLY A 375 -17.24 14.59 2.70
N MET A 376 -17.08 15.67 3.50
CA MET A 376 -16.87 17.00 2.93
C MET A 376 -15.49 17.20 2.27
N VAL A 377 -14.56 16.27 2.47
CA VAL A 377 -13.20 16.35 1.93
C VAL A 377 -13.22 16.15 0.41
N PRO A 378 -12.84 17.15 -0.42
CA PRO A 378 -12.86 17.02 -1.86
C PRO A 378 -11.68 16.17 -2.37
N PRO A 379 -11.79 15.51 -3.53
CA PRO A 379 -10.70 14.74 -4.14
C PRO A 379 -9.40 15.53 -4.29
N GLN A 380 -9.49 16.84 -4.53
CA GLN A 380 -8.34 17.75 -4.64
C GLN A 380 -7.54 17.88 -3.34
N ALA A 381 -8.15 17.57 -2.20
CA ALA A 381 -7.45 17.56 -0.90
C ALA A 381 -6.80 16.21 -0.58
N THR A 382 -7.35 15.10 -1.07
CA THR A 382 -6.77 13.75 -0.88
C THR A 382 -5.70 13.40 -1.91
N ALA A 383 -5.77 13.96 -3.12
CA ALA A 383 -4.83 13.70 -4.21
C ALA A 383 -3.37 14.03 -3.86
N PRO A 384 -3.02 15.16 -3.19
CA PRO A 384 -1.67 15.41 -2.71
C PRO A 384 -1.12 14.30 -1.83
N ALA A 385 -1.96 13.70 -0.97
CA ALA A 385 -1.55 12.58 -0.13
C ALA A 385 -1.20 11.35 -0.97
N LEU A 386 -1.99 11.00 -1.99
CA LEU A 386 -1.69 9.90 -2.92
C LEU A 386 -0.35 10.11 -3.64
N ILE A 387 -0.07 11.32 -4.11
CA ILE A 387 1.19 11.65 -4.79
C ILE A 387 2.38 11.45 -3.83
N ILE A 388 2.27 11.95 -2.60
CA ILE A 388 3.34 11.84 -1.60
C ILE A 388 3.51 10.40 -1.12
N VAL A 389 2.42 9.64 -0.93
CA VAL A 389 2.49 8.21 -0.56
C VAL A 389 3.16 7.41 -1.68
N GLY A 390 2.84 7.68 -2.95
CA GLY A 390 3.53 7.06 -4.07
C GLY A 390 5.04 7.30 -4.03
N TRP A 391 5.48 8.52 -3.74
CA TRP A 391 6.90 8.84 -3.54
C TRP A 391 7.48 8.10 -2.31
N LEU A 392 6.75 8.02 -1.20
CA LEU A 392 7.20 7.29 0.00
C LEU A 392 7.45 5.81 -0.27
N MET A 393 6.57 5.16 -1.01
CA MET A 393 6.77 3.74 -1.40
C MET A 393 8.07 3.53 -2.18
N ILE A 394 8.47 4.50 -3.01
CA ILE A 394 9.74 4.46 -3.72
C ILE A 394 10.92 4.69 -2.77
N SER A 395 10.82 5.65 -1.85
CA SER A 395 11.92 6.05 -0.95
C SER A 395 12.29 4.98 0.07
N VAL A 396 11.32 4.28 0.62
CA VAL A 396 11.55 3.19 1.61
C VAL A 396 12.50 2.11 1.08
N LEU A 397 12.46 1.85 -0.22
CA LEU A 397 13.34 0.85 -0.85
C LEU A 397 14.79 1.33 -0.97
N THR A 398 15.01 2.64 -1.04
CA THR A 398 16.35 3.22 -1.09
C THR A 398 16.99 3.29 0.30
N GLU A 399 16.22 3.62 1.33
CA GLU A 399 16.68 3.71 2.72
C GLU A 399 17.13 2.34 3.27
N ALA A 400 16.42 1.27 2.94
CA ALA A 400 16.78 -0.08 3.38
C ALA A 400 18.13 -0.58 2.81
N GLU A 401 18.65 0.03 1.75
CA GLU A 401 19.97 -0.29 1.17
C GLU A 401 21.09 0.53 1.77
N GLU A 402 20.88 1.81 2.02
CA GLU A 402 21.89 2.65 2.70
C GLU A 402 22.21 2.09 4.08
N ASP A 403 21.21 1.63 4.84
CA ASP A 403 21.41 0.99 6.14
C ASP A 403 22.11 -0.37 6.03
N ALA A 404 21.89 -1.14 4.97
CA ALA A 404 22.56 -2.41 4.74
C ALA A 404 24.03 -2.21 4.32
N GLU A 405 24.31 -1.23 3.48
CA GLU A 405 25.71 -0.87 3.11
C GLU A 405 26.50 -0.29 4.29
N VAL A 406 25.86 0.52 5.15
CA VAL A 406 26.47 1.03 6.38
C VAL A 406 26.74 -0.11 7.38
N ALA A 407 25.86 -1.11 7.46
CA ALA A 407 26.06 -2.28 8.34
C ALA A 407 27.16 -3.24 7.82
N GLU A 408 27.32 -3.38 6.50
CA GLU A 408 28.43 -4.13 5.89
C GLU A 408 29.76 -3.33 5.90
N GLY A 409 29.67 -2.01 5.93
CA GLY A 409 30.79 -1.08 5.90
C GLY A 409 31.37 -0.70 7.27
N ASP A 410 31.00 -1.37 8.39
CA ASP A 410 31.55 -1.05 9.72
C ASP A 410 33.08 -1.23 9.74
N PRO A 411 33.85 -0.13 9.79
CA PRO A 411 35.30 -0.17 9.73
C PRO A 411 35.96 -0.87 10.93
N ALA A 412 35.18 -1.18 11.99
CA ALA A 412 35.68 -1.91 13.15
C ALA A 412 35.83 -3.42 12.92
N ARG A 413 35.28 -3.98 11.83
CA ARG A 413 35.34 -5.42 11.57
C ARG A 413 36.46 -5.90 10.67
N HIS A 414 36.95 -5.08 9.73
CA HIS A 414 38.15 -5.41 8.91
C HIS A 414 38.76 -4.10 8.39
N ASP A 415 39.89 -3.69 8.94
CA ASP A 415 40.79 -2.75 8.27
C ASP A 415 41.68 -3.56 7.30
N PRO A 416 41.37 -3.65 6.01
CA PRO A 416 42.30 -4.17 5.01
C PRO A 416 43.36 -3.13 4.84
N GLY A 417 44.60 -3.42 5.27
CA GLY A 417 45.72 -2.53 5.19
C GLY A 417 45.82 -1.72 3.88
N PRO A 418 46.61 -0.65 3.83
CA PRO A 418 46.57 0.36 2.77
C PRO A 418 46.77 -0.15 1.33
N ASP A 419 47.30 -1.36 1.17
CA ASP A 419 47.62 -1.98 -0.13
C ASP A 419 46.68 -3.09 -0.57
N SER A 420 45.50 -3.24 0.07
CA SER A 420 44.58 -4.32 -0.27
C SER A 420 43.85 -4.05 -1.61
N PRO A 421 43.81 -5.04 -2.52
CA PRO A 421 43.05 -4.94 -3.78
C PRO A 421 41.53 -4.68 -3.57
N THR A 422 41.04 -4.90 -2.39
CA THR A 422 39.62 -4.66 -2.00
C THR A 422 39.29 -3.17 -1.95
N ARG A 423 40.28 -2.28 -1.61
CA ARG A 423 40.08 -0.82 -1.66
C ARG A 423 39.97 -0.26 -3.09
N LEU A 424 40.58 -0.90 -4.06
CA LEU A 424 40.48 -0.48 -5.47
C LEU A 424 39.13 -0.86 -6.10
N ARG A 425 38.46 -1.88 -5.58
CA ARG A 425 37.10 -2.24 -6.00
C ARG A 425 36.02 -1.39 -5.35
N ALA A 426 36.24 -0.86 -4.17
CA ALA A 426 35.29 0.04 -3.46
C ALA A 426 35.23 1.46 -4.06
N ALA A 427 36.08 1.81 -5.01
CA ALA A 427 36.18 3.16 -5.58
C ALA A 427 35.33 3.40 -6.83
N THR A 428 34.60 2.40 -7.34
CA THR A 428 33.57 2.61 -8.36
C THR A 428 32.19 2.35 -7.74
N PRO A 429 31.47 3.40 -7.35
CA PRO A 429 30.07 3.22 -7.00
C PRO A 429 29.34 2.75 -8.26
N GLU A 430 29.05 1.44 -8.34
CA GLU A 430 28.06 0.94 -9.27
C GLU A 430 26.77 1.69 -8.96
N ARG A 431 26.37 2.58 -9.87
CA ARG A 431 25.11 3.33 -9.76
C ARG A 431 23.96 2.36 -9.91
N LYS A 432 23.54 1.76 -8.80
CA LYS A 432 22.33 0.97 -8.71
C LYS A 432 21.19 1.90 -8.28
N LEU A 433 20.16 2.03 -9.10
CA LEU A 433 18.93 2.71 -8.69
C LEU A 433 18.13 1.74 -7.81
N ALA A 434 18.00 2.04 -6.52
CA ALA A 434 17.30 1.20 -5.55
C ALA A 434 17.77 -0.27 -5.55
N GLY A 435 19.08 -0.51 -5.80
CA GLY A 435 19.67 -1.85 -5.88
C GLY A 435 19.24 -2.69 -7.08
N ILE A 436 18.57 -2.11 -8.07
CA ILE A 436 18.26 -2.78 -9.34
C ILE A 436 19.46 -2.65 -10.27
N ASP A 437 20.01 -3.79 -10.70
CA ASP A 437 21.11 -3.82 -11.66
C ASP A 437 20.57 -3.66 -13.09
N PHE A 438 20.63 -2.44 -13.60
CA PHE A 438 20.24 -2.14 -14.98
C PHE A 438 21.28 -2.59 -16.03
N HIS A 439 22.47 -3.05 -15.64
CA HIS A 439 23.45 -3.63 -16.55
C HIS A 439 23.12 -5.10 -16.87
N ASP A 440 22.46 -5.84 -15.96
CA ASP A 440 21.88 -7.13 -16.27
C ASP A 440 20.59 -6.91 -17.07
N VAL A 441 20.63 -7.19 -18.37
CA VAL A 441 19.50 -6.96 -19.29
C VAL A 441 18.23 -7.68 -18.84
N ALA A 442 18.35 -8.88 -18.26
CA ALA A 442 17.19 -9.65 -17.79
C ALA A 442 16.53 -8.96 -16.58
N VAL A 443 17.31 -8.42 -15.69
CA VAL A 443 16.83 -7.72 -14.49
C VAL A 443 16.38 -6.30 -14.85
N GLY A 444 17.26 -5.52 -15.47
CA GLY A 444 17.06 -4.10 -15.72
C GLY A 444 15.88 -3.83 -16.67
N LEU A 445 15.79 -4.57 -17.80
CA LEU A 445 14.68 -4.38 -18.73
C LEU A 445 13.35 -4.83 -18.14
N SER A 446 13.34 -5.96 -17.42
CA SER A 446 12.12 -6.46 -16.78
C SER A 446 11.65 -5.52 -15.67
N ALA A 447 12.55 -5.00 -14.85
CA ALA A 447 12.25 -4.00 -13.83
C ALA A 447 11.70 -2.70 -14.46
N ALA A 448 12.33 -2.22 -15.52
CA ALA A 448 11.85 -1.03 -16.25
C ALA A 448 10.43 -1.23 -16.81
N ILE A 449 10.15 -2.41 -17.36
CA ILE A 449 8.81 -2.75 -17.86
C ILE A 449 7.79 -2.77 -16.72
N VAL A 450 8.08 -3.43 -15.59
CA VAL A 450 7.19 -3.43 -14.41
C VAL A 450 6.87 -2.00 -13.99
N ILE A 451 7.90 -1.18 -13.81
CA ILE A 451 7.77 0.20 -13.31
C ILE A 451 6.96 1.09 -14.27
N MET A 452 7.20 0.95 -15.58
CA MET A 452 6.52 1.81 -16.56
C MET A 452 5.11 1.33 -16.88
N PHE A 453 4.91 0.01 -17.01
CA PHE A 453 3.60 -0.51 -17.45
C PHE A 453 2.51 -0.20 -16.43
N MET A 454 2.76 -0.33 -15.13
CA MET A 454 1.73 -0.10 -14.10
C MET A 454 1.02 1.25 -14.25
N PRO A 455 1.70 2.42 -14.28
CA PRO A 455 1.01 3.68 -14.47
C PRO A 455 0.49 3.88 -15.90
N PHE A 456 1.16 3.37 -16.94
CA PHE A 456 0.77 3.63 -18.33
C PHE A 456 -0.36 2.75 -18.84
N THR A 457 -0.51 1.53 -18.32
CA THR A 457 -1.66 0.66 -18.61
C THR A 457 -2.79 0.84 -17.60
N PHE A 458 -2.56 1.64 -16.57
CA PHE A 458 -3.46 1.79 -15.42
C PHE A 458 -3.79 0.45 -14.74
N SER A 459 -2.80 -0.47 -14.73
CA SER A 459 -2.95 -1.86 -14.25
C SER A 459 -1.66 -2.37 -13.62
N ILE A 460 -1.73 -2.71 -12.33
CA ILE A 460 -0.63 -3.37 -11.61
C ILE A 460 -0.40 -4.77 -12.20
N THR A 461 -1.49 -5.47 -12.55
CA THR A 461 -1.44 -6.82 -13.13
C THR A 461 -0.63 -6.85 -14.40
N ASP A 462 -0.88 -5.92 -15.34
CA ASP A 462 -0.17 -5.87 -16.63
C ASP A 462 1.32 -5.58 -16.44
N GLY A 463 1.66 -4.73 -15.48
CA GLY A 463 3.04 -4.43 -15.14
C GLY A 463 3.79 -5.66 -14.63
N ILE A 464 3.23 -6.38 -13.66
CA ILE A 464 3.82 -7.62 -13.12
C ILE A 464 3.91 -8.68 -14.19
N ALA A 465 2.83 -8.90 -14.94
CA ALA A 465 2.73 -9.89 -15.98
C ALA A 465 3.80 -9.68 -17.07
N ALA A 466 3.87 -8.48 -17.64
CA ALA A 466 4.84 -8.15 -18.67
C ALA A 466 6.28 -8.30 -18.16
N GLY A 467 6.58 -7.83 -16.96
CA GLY A 467 7.92 -7.95 -16.38
C GLY A 467 8.36 -9.39 -16.15
N PHE A 468 7.47 -10.24 -15.63
CA PHE A 468 7.78 -11.67 -15.42
C PHE A 468 8.01 -12.42 -16.72
N ILE A 469 7.15 -12.20 -17.73
CA ILE A 469 7.31 -12.79 -19.06
C ILE A 469 8.67 -12.39 -19.66
N VAL A 470 8.99 -11.10 -19.62
CA VAL A 470 10.25 -10.58 -20.20
C VAL A 470 11.47 -11.12 -19.46
N TYR A 471 11.43 -11.18 -18.13
CA TYR A 471 12.51 -11.76 -17.33
C TYR A 471 12.79 -13.21 -17.71
N VAL A 472 11.75 -14.04 -17.75
CA VAL A 472 11.89 -15.45 -18.09
C VAL A 472 12.39 -15.60 -19.54
N LEU A 473 11.82 -14.85 -20.49
CA LEU A 473 12.21 -14.86 -21.89
C LEU A 473 13.71 -14.55 -22.07
N ILE A 474 14.20 -13.45 -21.46
CA ILE A 474 15.60 -13.03 -21.59
C ILE A 474 16.52 -14.09 -20.97
N ARG A 475 16.21 -14.62 -19.77
CA ARG A 475 17.02 -15.67 -19.13
C ARG A 475 17.10 -16.94 -19.97
N VAL A 476 16.00 -17.33 -20.63
CA VAL A 476 15.99 -18.47 -21.56
C VAL A 476 16.86 -18.20 -22.77
N VAL A 477 16.70 -17.02 -23.42
CA VAL A 477 17.51 -16.62 -24.58
C VAL A 477 19.01 -16.53 -24.25
N GLN A 478 19.36 -16.09 -23.04
CA GLN A 478 20.74 -16.07 -22.54
C GLN A 478 21.30 -17.47 -22.21
N GLY A 479 20.51 -18.54 -22.34
CA GLY A 479 20.91 -19.90 -21.94
C GLY A 479 21.00 -20.08 -20.41
N GLN A 480 20.47 -19.14 -19.64
CA GLN A 480 20.49 -19.14 -18.16
C GLN A 480 19.20 -19.72 -17.56
N TRP A 481 18.55 -20.61 -18.27
CA TRP A 481 17.27 -21.21 -17.88
C TRP A 481 17.31 -21.87 -16.48
N ALA A 482 18.44 -22.43 -16.04
CA ALA A 482 18.60 -23.01 -14.72
C ALA A 482 18.62 -21.99 -13.56
N ARG A 483 18.79 -20.69 -13.84
CA ARG A 483 18.73 -19.61 -12.84
C ARG A 483 17.30 -19.13 -12.55
N VAL A 484 16.34 -19.56 -13.36
CA VAL A 484 14.93 -19.18 -13.18
C VAL A 484 14.25 -20.24 -12.34
N HIS A 485 13.62 -19.82 -11.25
CA HIS A 485 12.89 -20.73 -10.37
C HIS A 485 11.66 -21.33 -11.10
N PRO A 486 11.30 -22.60 -10.89
CA PRO A 486 10.15 -23.23 -11.58
C PRO A 486 8.82 -22.46 -11.44
N LEU A 487 8.56 -21.84 -10.27
CA LEU A 487 7.38 -21.02 -10.04
C LEU A 487 7.35 -19.77 -10.95
N MET A 488 8.50 -19.19 -11.32
CA MET A 488 8.56 -18.07 -12.27
C MET A 488 8.17 -18.50 -13.67
N TYR A 489 8.53 -19.72 -14.09
CA TYR A 489 8.06 -20.27 -15.37
C TYR A 489 6.55 -20.47 -15.36
N ALA A 490 6.00 -21.03 -14.28
CA ALA A 490 4.56 -21.23 -14.15
C ALA A 490 3.81 -19.89 -14.18
N ALA A 491 4.31 -18.88 -13.47
CA ALA A 491 3.74 -17.54 -13.48
C ALA A 491 3.82 -16.88 -14.89
N ALA A 492 4.98 -16.95 -15.55
CA ALA A 492 5.14 -16.38 -16.88
C ALA A 492 4.23 -17.04 -17.93
N VAL A 493 4.03 -18.36 -17.84
CA VAL A 493 3.08 -19.09 -18.68
C VAL A 493 1.65 -18.64 -18.39
N ALA A 494 1.24 -18.55 -17.12
CA ALA A 494 -0.10 -18.10 -16.75
C ALA A 494 -0.37 -16.68 -17.24
N PHE A 495 0.59 -15.75 -17.05
CA PHE A 495 0.49 -14.38 -17.55
C PHE A 495 0.47 -14.29 -19.08
N THR A 496 1.19 -15.18 -19.77
CA THR A 496 1.13 -15.26 -21.25
C THR A 496 -0.27 -15.66 -21.72
N PHE A 497 -0.88 -16.65 -21.07
CA PHE A 497 -2.27 -17.03 -21.35
C PHE A 497 -3.26 -15.91 -21.01
N TYR A 498 -3.02 -15.16 -19.93
CA TYR A 498 -3.83 -13.98 -19.59
C TYR A 498 -3.84 -12.95 -20.72
N PHE A 499 -2.68 -12.57 -21.28
CA PHE A 499 -2.61 -11.62 -22.38
C PHE A 499 -3.16 -12.20 -23.71
N LEU A 500 -3.09 -13.50 -23.91
CA LEU A 500 -3.61 -14.15 -25.09
C LEU A 500 -5.11 -14.50 -25.00
N ALA A 501 -5.70 -14.46 -23.81
CA ALA A 501 -7.09 -14.86 -23.59
C ALA A 501 -8.08 -14.14 -24.52
N PRO A 502 -8.01 -12.82 -24.78
CA PRO A 502 -8.92 -12.16 -25.72
C PRO A 502 -8.81 -12.68 -27.16
N LEU A 503 -7.58 -12.98 -27.61
CA LEU A 503 -7.35 -13.56 -28.95
C LEU A 503 -7.86 -14.98 -29.02
N LEU A 504 -7.63 -15.79 -28.01
CA LEU A 504 -8.09 -17.17 -27.94
C LEU A 504 -9.62 -17.26 -27.91
N GLN A 505 -10.30 -16.34 -27.23
CA GLN A 505 -11.76 -16.26 -27.22
C GLN A 505 -12.35 -15.87 -28.59
N GLN A 506 -11.67 -15.01 -29.36
CA GLN A 506 -12.10 -14.66 -30.71
C GLN A 506 -11.97 -15.82 -31.70
N GLU A 507 -10.90 -16.60 -31.61
CA GLU A 507 -10.61 -17.71 -32.55
C GLU A 507 -11.27 -19.02 -32.10
N PHE A 508 -11.45 -19.23 -30.81
CA PHE A 508 -11.99 -20.47 -30.22
C PHE A 508 -13.17 -20.14 -29.32
N SER A 509 -14.39 -20.01 -29.90
CA SER A 509 -15.62 -19.66 -29.21
C SER A 509 -16.07 -20.66 -28.11
N TRP A 510 -15.27 -21.67 -27.80
CA TRP A 510 -15.54 -22.73 -26.84
C TRP A 510 -14.60 -22.75 -25.61
N ILE A 511 -13.61 -21.87 -25.53
CA ILE A 511 -12.76 -21.62 -24.36
C ILE A 511 -13.29 -20.44 -23.56
#